data_fc332c9d424c5a587cb86a8bf7355e34
#
_entry.id   fc332c9d424c5a587cb86a8bf7355e34
#
_cell.length_a   1.000
_cell.length_b   1.000
_cell.length_c   1.000
_cell.angle_alpha   90.00
_cell.angle_beta   90.00
_cell.angle_gamma   90.00
#
_symmetry.space_group_name_H-M   'P 1'
#
loop_
_entity.id
_entity.type
_entity.pdbx_description
1 polymer ?
#
loop_
_entity_poly.entity_id
_entity_poly.type
_entity_poly.pdbx_seq_one_letter_code
_entity_poly.pdbx_strand_id
1 'polypeptide(L)'
;MIAIRGLSKRFGKKVVLDGLELTVPKGKNTVVIGGSGTGKSVLIKCAVGLLRPDAGEIRIDGQDIIRMDERELVRVRRRFGMLFQGAALFDSMDVGENVAFVLRRLKMYPERQIREVVEEKLSMVGLRDIQRLMPAELSGGMKKRVGLARAIASEPDILLYDEPTTGLDPIMADVINDLIISLRETIGVTSITITHDMASAYKIADHIAMLYKGKIIEVGTPDQIRTTSNPVVEQFVRGRAHGPITDESEEFVRFVSR
;
A
#
# COMPACT_ATOMS: atom_id res chain seq x y z
N MET A 1 -0.78 -0.60 -15.91
CA MET A 1 -0.21 0.73 -15.60
C MET A 1 -1.26 1.57 -14.90
N ILE A 2 -0.87 2.25 -13.81
CA ILE A 2 -1.74 3.21 -13.12
C ILE A 2 -1.18 4.61 -13.39
N ALA A 3 -2.03 5.53 -13.88
CA ALA A 3 -1.65 6.92 -14.10
C ALA A 3 -2.62 7.83 -13.33
N ILE A 4 -2.07 8.68 -12.48
CA ILE A 4 -2.78 9.65 -11.64
C ILE A 4 -2.35 11.04 -12.12
N ARG A 5 -3.32 11.90 -12.45
CA ARG A 5 -3.05 13.24 -12.99
C ARG A 5 -3.93 14.28 -12.33
N GLY A 6 -3.30 15.33 -11.82
CA GLY A 6 -3.98 16.48 -11.24
C GLY A 6 -4.87 16.11 -10.04
N LEU A 7 -4.56 15.00 -9.34
CA LEU A 7 -5.41 14.46 -8.29
C LEU A 7 -5.46 15.41 -7.09
N SER A 8 -6.68 15.88 -6.78
CA SER A 8 -6.90 16.78 -5.65
C SER A 8 -8.00 16.26 -4.72
N LYS A 9 -7.75 16.37 -3.41
CA LYS A 9 -8.71 15.98 -2.37
C LYS A 9 -8.63 16.90 -1.17
N ARG A 10 -9.79 17.38 -0.73
CA ARG A 10 -9.95 18.19 0.48
C ARG A 10 -10.97 17.58 1.44
N PHE A 11 -10.82 17.90 2.70
CA PHE A 11 -11.77 17.61 3.75
C PHE A 11 -12.09 18.92 4.49
N GLY A 12 -13.27 19.47 4.23
CA GLY A 12 -13.61 20.82 4.66
C GLY A 12 -12.62 21.83 4.08
N LYS A 13 -11.93 22.59 4.93
CA LYS A 13 -10.91 23.58 4.53
C LYS A 13 -9.53 22.97 4.28
N LYS A 14 -9.27 21.75 4.76
CA LYS A 14 -7.94 21.11 4.65
C LYS A 14 -7.77 20.47 3.29
N VAL A 15 -6.81 20.97 2.50
CA VAL A 15 -6.35 20.32 1.28
C VAL A 15 -5.37 19.21 1.68
N VAL A 16 -5.61 17.98 1.21
CA VAL A 16 -4.80 16.79 1.54
C VAL A 16 -4.00 16.32 0.33
N LEU A 17 -4.61 16.34 -0.86
CA LEU A 17 -3.93 16.15 -2.14
C LEU A 17 -4.16 17.39 -2.99
N ASP A 18 -3.12 17.89 -3.66
CA ASP A 18 -3.11 19.14 -4.38
C ASP A 18 -2.47 18.99 -5.76
N GLY A 19 -3.26 18.62 -6.75
CA GLY A 19 -2.78 18.43 -8.13
C GLY A 19 -1.74 17.32 -8.26
N LEU A 20 -1.85 16.23 -7.50
CA LEU A 20 -0.87 15.16 -7.44
C LEU A 20 -0.74 14.42 -8.77
N GLU A 21 0.51 14.21 -9.19
CA GLU A 21 0.89 13.44 -10.38
C GLU A 21 1.67 12.18 -9.95
N LEU A 22 1.26 10.99 -10.43
CA LEU A 22 2.00 9.75 -10.17
C LEU A 22 1.73 8.74 -11.27
N THR A 23 2.79 8.11 -11.78
CA THR A 23 2.69 6.98 -12.71
C THR A 23 3.31 5.74 -12.07
N VAL A 24 2.55 4.63 -12.08
CA VAL A 24 3.02 3.31 -11.63
C VAL A 24 3.13 2.41 -12.85
N PRO A 25 4.34 2.07 -13.30
CA PRO A 25 4.54 1.18 -14.45
C PRO A 25 4.00 -0.23 -14.17
N LYS A 26 3.51 -0.91 -15.20
CA LYS A 26 3.01 -2.28 -15.08
C LYS A 26 4.11 -3.23 -14.61
N GLY A 27 3.79 -4.12 -13.67
CA GLY A 27 4.72 -5.11 -13.10
C GLY A 27 5.80 -4.50 -12.18
N LYS A 28 5.68 -3.22 -11.82
CA LYS A 28 6.63 -2.52 -10.93
C LYS A 28 6.00 -2.19 -9.59
N ASN A 29 6.84 -2.11 -8.58
CA ASN A 29 6.46 -1.60 -7.27
C ASN A 29 6.89 -0.14 -7.13
N THR A 30 5.91 0.77 -7.02
CA THR A 30 6.15 2.18 -6.68
C THR A 30 5.88 2.38 -5.20
N VAL A 31 6.93 2.74 -4.47
CA VAL A 31 6.84 3.02 -3.04
C VAL A 31 6.61 4.51 -2.82
N VAL A 32 5.52 4.87 -2.16
CA VAL A 32 5.20 6.26 -1.78
C VAL A 32 5.63 6.49 -0.35
N ILE A 33 6.65 7.33 -0.17
CA ILE A 33 7.17 7.74 1.13
C ILE A 33 6.65 9.12 1.52
N GLY A 34 6.75 9.46 2.80
CA GLY A 34 6.36 10.78 3.33
C GLY A 34 5.94 10.71 4.78
N GLY A 35 5.91 11.85 5.44
CA GLY A 35 5.58 11.99 6.85
C GLY A 35 4.17 11.49 7.20
N SER A 36 3.87 11.37 8.49
CA SER A 36 2.52 11.03 8.96
C SER A 36 1.52 12.13 8.55
N GLY A 37 0.33 11.75 8.13
CA GLY A 37 -0.74 12.70 7.78
C GLY A 37 -0.56 13.43 6.44
N THR A 38 0.46 13.11 5.62
CA THR A 38 0.69 13.76 4.32
C THR A 38 -0.30 13.41 3.22
N GLY A 39 -1.20 12.44 3.45
CA GLY A 39 -2.22 12.04 2.47
C GLY A 39 -1.98 10.69 1.80
N LYS A 40 -0.97 9.91 2.20
CA LYS A 40 -0.64 8.60 1.61
C LYS A 40 -1.84 7.64 1.57
N SER A 41 -2.52 7.45 2.70
CA SER A 41 -3.71 6.57 2.76
C SER A 41 -4.91 7.15 1.99
N VAL A 42 -4.99 8.49 1.83
CA VAL A 42 -5.99 9.14 0.97
C VAL A 42 -5.72 8.82 -0.49
N LEU A 43 -4.45 8.87 -0.91
CA LEU A 43 -4.03 8.49 -2.25
C LEU A 43 -4.45 7.04 -2.60
N ILE A 44 -4.14 6.07 -1.71
CA ILE A 44 -4.57 4.66 -1.93
C ILE A 44 -6.09 4.55 -2.02
N LYS A 45 -6.84 5.18 -1.10
CA LYS A 45 -8.31 5.14 -1.13
C LYS A 45 -8.89 5.73 -2.42
N CYS A 46 -8.28 6.78 -2.95
CA CYS A 46 -8.65 7.31 -4.26
C CYS A 46 -8.28 6.33 -5.40
N ALA A 47 -7.09 5.72 -5.36
CA ALA A 47 -6.61 4.79 -6.38
C ALA A 47 -7.51 3.56 -6.56
N VAL A 48 -8.17 3.09 -5.48
CA VAL A 48 -9.15 1.97 -5.55
C VAL A 48 -10.59 2.42 -5.71
N GLY A 49 -10.84 3.72 -5.86
CA GLY A 49 -12.20 4.27 -5.96
C GLY A 49 -13.03 4.17 -4.68
N LEU A 50 -12.39 3.94 -3.50
CA LEU A 50 -13.08 3.99 -2.20
C LEU A 50 -13.35 5.41 -1.73
N LEU A 51 -12.57 6.37 -2.23
CA LEU A 51 -12.74 7.78 -1.97
C LEU A 51 -12.74 8.54 -3.30
N ARG A 52 -13.81 9.28 -3.58
CA ARG A 52 -13.88 10.09 -4.79
C ARG A 52 -13.03 11.36 -4.59
N PRO A 53 -12.07 11.64 -5.48
CA PRO A 53 -11.33 12.90 -5.46
C PRO A 53 -12.23 14.07 -5.86
N ASP A 54 -11.79 15.30 -5.57
CA ASP A 54 -12.54 16.51 -5.91
C ASP A 54 -12.15 17.02 -7.33
N ALA A 55 -10.94 16.66 -7.81
CA ALA A 55 -10.47 16.96 -9.16
C ALA A 55 -9.38 15.95 -9.59
N GLY A 56 -9.08 15.94 -10.88
CA GLY A 56 -8.05 15.09 -11.50
C GLY A 56 -8.63 13.82 -12.13
N GLU A 57 -7.73 12.93 -12.56
CA GLU A 57 -8.08 11.64 -13.15
C GLU A 57 -7.20 10.51 -12.60
N ILE A 58 -7.76 9.30 -12.53
CA ILE A 58 -7.03 8.07 -12.21
C ILE A 58 -7.32 7.07 -13.32
N ARG A 59 -6.29 6.70 -14.07
CA ARG A 59 -6.41 5.72 -15.15
C ARG A 59 -5.75 4.41 -14.78
N ILE A 60 -6.48 3.32 -14.92
CA ILE A 60 -5.98 1.95 -14.80
C ILE A 60 -6.06 1.31 -16.17
N ASP A 61 -4.89 0.99 -16.74
CA ASP A 61 -4.76 0.50 -18.11
C ASP A 61 -5.55 1.35 -19.14
N GLY A 62 -5.49 2.68 -18.98
CA GLY A 62 -6.13 3.66 -19.84
C GLY A 62 -7.58 4.01 -19.49
N GLN A 63 -8.25 3.25 -18.63
CA GLN A 63 -9.63 3.52 -18.21
C GLN A 63 -9.68 4.48 -17.01
N ASP A 64 -10.39 5.59 -17.13
CA ASP A 64 -10.57 6.57 -16.06
C ASP A 64 -11.63 6.07 -15.05
N ILE A 65 -11.17 5.69 -13.85
CA ILE A 65 -12.04 5.12 -12.81
C ILE A 65 -12.88 6.17 -12.06
N ILE A 66 -12.54 7.46 -12.16
CA ILE A 66 -13.26 8.52 -11.44
C ILE A 66 -14.63 8.77 -12.06
N ARG A 67 -14.76 8.53 -13.36
CA ARG A 67 -16.01 8.70 -14.12
C ARG A 67 -16.93 7.48 -14.08
N MET A 68 -16.45 6.36 -13.54
CA MET A 68 -17.18 5.10 -13.46
C MET A 68 -18.34 5.16 -12.44
N ASP A 69 -19.39 4.44 -12.75
CA ASP A 69 -20.47 4.16 -11.78
C ASP A 69 -20.03 3.07 -10.77
N GLU A 70 -20.87 2.85 -9.75
CA GLU A 70 -20.52 1.87 -8.68
C GLU A 70 -20.41 0.43 -9.22
N ARG A 71 -21.19 0.06 -10.25
CA ARG A 71 -21.13 -1.29 -10.84
C ARG A 71 -19.82 -1.49 -11.60
N GLU A 72 -19.37 -0.48 -12.31
CA GLU A 72 -18.09 -0.47 -13.02
C GLU A 72 -16.94 -0.49 -12.02
N LEU A 73 -16.99 0.32 -10.94
CA LEU A 73 -15.99 0.34 -9.88
C LEU A 73 -15.87 -1.01 -9.16
N VAL A 74 -16.96 -1.76 -8.97
CA VAL A 74 -16.89 -3.12 -8.41
C VAL A 74 -16.03 -4.03 -9.29
N ARG A 75 -16.11 -3.93 -10.62
CA ARG A 75 -15.26 -4.71 -11.54
C ARG A 75 -13.78 -4.32 -11.42
N VAL A 76 -13.51 -3.02 -11.34
CA VAL A 76 -12.15 -2.51 -11.15
C VAL A 76 -11.58 -2.96 -9.81
N ARG A 77 -12.35 -2.86 -8.71
CA ARG A 77 -11.92 -3.26 -7.35
C ARG A 77 -11.57 -4.75 -7.26
N ARG A 78 -12.16 -5.61 -8.08
CA ARG A 78 -11.78 -7.05 -8.15
C ARG A 78 -10.35 -7.28 -8.62
N ARG A 79 -9.77 -6.30 -9.31
CA ARG A 79 -8.38 -6.35 -9.80
C ARG A 79 -7.37 -5.97 -8.72
N PHE A 80 -7.84 -5.52 -7.56
CA PHE A 80 -7.00 -5.09 -6.45
C PHE A 80 -7.01 -6.08 -5.31
N GLY A 81 -5.81 -6.41 -4.82
CA GLY A 81 -5.60 -6.95 -3.48
C GLY A 81 -5.04 -5.85 -2.57
N MET A 82 -5.34 -5.90 -1.28
CA MET A 82 -4.86 -4.90 -0.35
C MET A 82 -4.42 -5.53 0.98
N LEU A 83 -3.20 -5.20 1.39
CA LEU A 83 -2.72 -5.41 2.75
C LEU A 83 -2.82 -4.10 3.52
N PHE A 84 -3.65 -4.09 4.54
CA PHE A 84 -3.84 -2.95 5.44
C PHE A 84 -2.76 -2.91 6.54
N GLN A 85 -2.52 -1.75 7.11
CA GLN A 85 -1.54 -1.53 8.18
C GLN A 85 -1.67 -2.52 9.35
N GLY A 86 -2.89 -2.80 9.82
CA GLY A 86 -3.18 -3.77 10.89
C GLY A 86 -3.52 -5.18 10.39
N ALA A 87 -3.20 -5.53 9.12
CA ALA A 87 -3.69 -6.71 8.41
C ALA A 87 -5.22 -6.75 8.24
N ALA A 88 -5.99 -6.11 9.09
CA ALA A 88 -7.45 -6.00 9.09
C ALA A 88 -8.14 -7.37 8.90
N LEU A 89 -7.69 -8.38 9.63
CA LEU A 89 -8.35 -9.68 9.67
C LEU A 89 -9.69 -9.56 10.38
N PHE A 90 -10.66 -10.35 9.96
CA PHE A 90 -11.93 -10.48 10.65
C PHE A 90 -11.73 -11.35 11.89
N ASP A 91 -11.84 -10.77 13.07
CA ASP A 91 -11.60 -11.43 14.35
C ASP A 91 -12.59 -12.58 14.64
N SER A 92 -13.77 -12.56 14.02
CA SER A 92 -14.79 -13.60 14.11
C SER A 92 -14.62 -14.77 13.14
N MET A 93 -13.59 -14.73 12.29
CA MET A 93 -13.28 -15.74 11.27
C MET A 93 -11.91 -16.34 11.53
N ASP A 94 -11.78 -17.65 11.32
CA ASP A 94 -10.47 -18.30 11.33
C ASP A 94 -9.58 -17.86 10.15
N VAL A 95 -8.35 -18.30 10.12
CA VAL A 95 -7.38 -17.99 9.05
C VAL A 95 -7.88 -18.41 7.68
N GLY A 96 -8.43 -19.65 7.58
CA GLY A 96 -8.95 -20.18 6.33
C GLY A 96 -10.12 -19.35 5.81
N GLU A 97 -11.04 -18.98 6.70
CA GLU A 97 -12.19 -18.12 6.36
C GLU A 97 -11.77 -16.71 5.95
N ASN A 98 -10.79 -16.12 6.64
CA ASN A 98 -10.23 -14.82 6.26
C ASN A 98 -9.67 -14.83 4.83
N VAL A 99 -8.90 -15.86 4.46
CA VAL A 99 -8.33 -15.98 3.10
C VAL A 99 -9.42 -16.32 2.08
N ALA A 100 -10.37 -17.20 2.43
CA ALA A 100 -11.48 -17.61 1.56
C ALA A 100 -12.52 -16.50 1.34
N PHE A 101 -12.55 -15.47 2.18
CA PHE A 101 -13.63 -14.47 2.22
C PHE A 101 -13.95 -13.87 0.84
N VAL A 102 -12.93 -13.39 0.12
CA VAL A 102 -13.12 -12.78 -1.19
C VAL A 102 -13.58 -13.80 -2.22
N LEU A 103 -13.06 -15.03 -2.17
CA LEU A 103 -13.41 -16.11 -3.10
C LEU A 103 -14.88 -16.50 -2.99
N ARG A 104 -15.37 -16.64 -1.75
CA ARG A 104 -16.79 -16.92 -1.46
C ARG A 104 -17.68 -15.75 -1.83
N ARG A 105 -17.29 -14.52 -1.47
CA ARG A 105 -18.05 -13.29 -1.77
C ARG A 105 -18.24 -13.07 -3.26
N LEU A 106 -17.23 -13.40 -4.06
CA LEU A 106 -17.25 -13.26 -5.52
C LEU A 106 -17.76 -14.53 -6.23
N LYS A 107 -18.04 -15.61 -5.48
CA LYS A 107 -18.46 -16.92 -6.02
C LYS A 107 -17.50 -17.42 -7.12
N MET A 108 -16.18 -17.31 -6.87
CA MET A 108 -15.16 -17.63 -7.88
C MET A 108 -15.03 -19.12 -8.13
N TYR A 109 -15.17 -19.93 -7.07
CA TYR A 109 -14.94 -21.39 -7.11
C TYR A 109 -15.94 -22.13 -6.25
N PRO A 110 -16.16 -23.45 -6.48
CA PRO A 110 -16.83 -24.34 -5.55
C PRO A 110 -16.04 -24.50 -4.25
N GLU A 111 -16.69 -24.81 -3.14
CA GLU A 111 -16.09 -24.83 -1.80
C GLU A 111 -14.88 -25.78 -1.68
N ARG A 112 -14.86 -26.89 -2.40
CA ARG A 112 -13.70 -27.79 -2.45
C ARG A 112 -12.47 -27.08 -3.00
N GLN A 113 -12.62 -26.39 -4.10
CA GLN A 113 -11.51 -25.66 -4.75
C GLN A 113 -11.08 -24.45 -3.95
N ILE A 114 -12.02 -23.79 -3.22
CA ILE A 114 -11.67 -22.70 -2.30
C ILE A 114 -10.66 -23.16 -1.24
N ARG A 115 -10.84 -24.36 -0.69
CA ARG A 115 -9.90 -24.91 0.30
C ARG A 115 -8.51 -25.13 -0.30
N GLU A 116 -8.43 -25.65 -1.49
CA GLU A 116 -7.17 -25.87 -2.22
C GLU A 116 -6.44 -24.54 -2.48
N VAL A 117 -7.18 -23.50 -2.92
CA VAL A 117 -6.64 -22.14 -3.11
C VAL A 117 -6.16 -21.55 -1.79
N VAL A 118 -6.91 -21.69 -0.70
CA VAL A 118 -6.51 -21.20 0.63
C VAL A 118 -5.20 -21.82 1.08
N GLU A 119 -5.03 -23.12 0.94
CA GLU A 119 -3.78 -23.83 1.28
C GLU A 119 -2.62 -23.34 0.42
N GLU A 120 -2.82 -23.20 -0.89
CA GLU A 120 -1.83 -22.65 -1.82
C GLU A 120 -1.40 -21.24 -1.40
N LYS A 121 -2.34 -20.30 -1.21
CA LYS A 121 -2.00 -18.91 -0.89
C LYS A 121 -1.34 -18.76 0.49
N LEU A 122 -1.74 -19.57 1.47
CA LEU A 122 -1.05 -19.63 2.76
C LEU A 122 0.37 -20.18 2.62
N SER A 123 0.56 -21.22 1.81
CA SER A 123 1.90 -21.76 1.52
C SER A 123 2.80 -20.74 0.84
N MET A 124 2.28 -19.94 -0.10
CA MET A 124 3.04 -18.85 -0.77
C MET A 124 3.59 -17.81 0.21
N VAL A 125 2.94 -17.58 1.35
CA VAL A 125 3.40 -16.67 2.39
C VAL A 125 4.11 -17.39 3.55
N GLY A 126 4.51 -18.67 3.34
CA GLY A 126 5.26 -19.47 4.31
C GLY A 126 4.46 -19.87 5.55
N LEU A 127 3.13 -20.05 5.41
CA LEU A 127 2.25 -20.52 6.47
C LEU A 127 1.62 -21.85 6.07
N ARG A 128 1.64 -22.84 6.97
CA ARG A 128 1.06 -24.18 6.75
C ARG A 128 0.32 -24.63 8.00
N ASP A 129 -0.74 -25.39 7.80
CA ASP A 129 -1.51 -26.09 8.86
C ASP A 129 -2.11 -25.15 9.93
N ILE A 130 -2.39 -23.88 9.58
CA ILE A 130 -2.92 -22.88 10.51
C ILE A 130 -4.34 -22.39 10.16
N GLN A 131 -5.02 -23.05 9.20
CA GLN A 131 -6.31 -22.59 8.66
C GLN A 131 -7.39 -22.44 9.73
N ARG A 132 -7.30 -23.22 10.82
CA ARG A 132 -8.27 -23.24 11.93
C ARG A 132 -7.92 -22.29 13.09
N LEU A 133 -6.76 -21.65 13.06
CA LEU A 133 -6.38 -20.69 14.08
C LEU A 133 -7.20 -19.40 13.95
N MET A 134 -7.54 -18.82 15.09
CA MET A 134 -8.17 -17.51 15.14
C MET A 134 -7.13 -16.40 15.09
N PRO A 135 -7.47 -15.19 14.58
CA PRO A 135 -6.55 -14.06 14.56
C PRO A 135 -5.90 -13.74 15.92
N ALA A 136 -6.60 -13.96 17.03
CA ALA A 136 -6.07 -13.74 18.36
C ALA A 136 -4.89 -14.66 18.72
N GLU A 137 -4.78 -15.83 18.07
CA GLU A 137 -3.71 -16.82 18.29
C GLU A 137 -2.46 -16.54 17.44
N LEU A 138 -2.50 -15.54 16.55
CA LEU A 138 -1.43 -15.23 15.61
C LEU A 138 -0.50 -14.14 16.15
N SER A 139 0.81 -14.30 15.91
CA SER A 139 1.78 -13.22 16.07
C SER A 139 1.52 -12.08 15.05
N GLY A 140 2.08 -10.89 15.30
CA GLY A 140 1.96 -9.75 14.38
C GLY A 140 2.42 -10.08 12.95
N GLY A 141 3.57 -10.76 12.83
CA GLY A 141 4.10 -11.21 11.54
C GLY A 141 3.21 -12.25 10.86
N MET A 142 2.61 -13.20 11.61
CA MET A 142 1.65 -14.14 11.06
C MET A 142 0.39 -13.44 10.56
N LYS A 143 -0.14 -12.47 11.31
CA LYS A 143 -1.31 -11.67 10.87
C LYS A 143 -1.04 -10.97 9.54
N LYS A 144 0.13 -10.36 9.37
CA LYS A 144 0.54 -9.72 8.11
C LYS A 144 0.61 -10.73 6.96
N ARG A 145 1.20 -11.90 7.19
CA ARG A 145 1.29 -12.97 6.18
C ARG A 145 -0.09 -13.53 5.80
N VAL A 146 -0.99 -13.72 6.75
CA VAL A 146 -2.40 -14.09 6.46
C VAL A 146 -3.10 -12.97 5.67
N GLY A 147 -2.86 -11.71 6.03
CA GLY A 147 -3.36 -10.55 5.27
C GLY A 147 -2.85 -10.52 3.82
N LEU A 148 -1.58 -10.89 3.59
CA LEU A 148 -1.00 -11.05 2.25
C LEU A 148 -1.68 -12.22 1.50
N ALA A 149 -1.83 -13.40 2.12
CA ALA A 149 -2.51 -14.54 1.51
C ALA A 149 -3.94 -14.17 1.09
N ARG A 150 -4.68 -13.45 1.94
CA ARG A 150 -6.00 -12.92 1.61
C ARG A 150 -5.96 -11.94 0.45
N ALA A 151 -4.98 -11.04 0.41
CA ALA A 151 -4.85 -10.04 -0.64
C ALA A 151 -4.60 -10.66 -2.02
N ILE A 152 -3.87 -11.79 -2.08
CA ILE A 152 -3.56 -12.48 -3.35
C ILE A 152 -4.55 -13.61 -3.70
N ALA A 153 -5.51 -13.92 -2.83
CA ALA A 153 -6.43 -15.05 -3.01
C ALA A 153 -7.27 -14.96 -4.30
N SER A 154 -7.67 -13.75 -4.68
CA SER A 154 -8.45 -13.50 -5.91
C SER A 154 -7.58 -13.30 -7.16
N GLU A 155 -6.28 -13.54 -7.08
CA GLU A 155 -5.33 -13.36 -8.19
C GLU A 155 -5.40 -11.95 -8.81
N PRO A 156 -5.18 -10.91 -8.00
CA PRO A 156 -5.32 -9.53 -8.45
C PRO A 156 -4.18 -9.12 -9.40
N ASP A 157 -4.46 -8.16 -10.30
CA ASP A 157 -3.45 -7.53 -11.15
C ASP A 157 -2.61 -6.49 -10.40
N ILE A 158 -3.19 -5.92 -9.33
CA ILE A 158 -2.63 -4.79 -8.58
C ILE A 158 -2.66 -5.10 -7.09
N LEU A 159 -1.53 -4.92 -6.41
CA LEU A 159 -1.43 -5.03 -4.95
C LEU A 159 -1.14 -3.66 -4.32
N LEU A 160 -1.88 -3.38 -3.27
CA LEU A 160 -1.67 -2.19 -2.46
C LEU A 160 -1.21 -2.60 -1.06
N TYR A 161 -0.10 -2.03 -0.62
CA TYR A 161 0.47 -2.27 0.69
C TYR A 161 0.45 -0.97 1.49
N ASP A 162 -0.37 -0.94 2.54
CA ASP A 162 -0.45 0.20 3.46
C ASP A 162 0.35 -0.12 4.73
N GLU A 163 1.55 0.45 4.83
CA GLU A 163 2.48 0.27 5.96
C GLU A 163 2.71 -1.22 6.30
N PRO A 164 3.24 -2.03 5.36
CA PRO A 164 3.28 -3.49 5.49
C PRO A 164 4.14 -3.98 6.66
N THR A 165 5.20 -3.25 7.01
CA THR A 165 6.18 -3.63 8.03
C THR A 165 5.95 -2.94 9.38
N THR A 166 5.03 -1.98 9.46
CA THR A 166 4.76 -1.23 10.70
C THR A 166 4.30 -2.16 11.84
N GLY A 167 4.92 -1.99 13.01
CA GLY A 167 4.64 -2.78 14.22
C GLY A 167 5.34 -4.13 14.28
N LEU A 168 6.25 -4.41 13.36
CA LEU A 168 7.10 -5.60 13.36
C LEU A 168 8.51 -5.26 13.84
N ASP A 169 9.20 -6.26 14.41
CA ASP A 169 10.64 -6.17 14.62
C ASP A 169 11.39 -6.19 13.27
N PRO A 170 12.67 -5.76 13.24
CA PRO A 170 13.43 -5.64 11.98
C PRO A 170 13.55 -6.95 11.20
N ILE A 171 13.63 -8.09 11.87
CA ILE A 171 13.77 -9.40 11.21
C ILE A 171 12.45 -9.76 10.51
N MET A 172 11.33 -9.61 11.22
CA MET A 172 10.03 -9.90 10.64
C MET A 172 9.64 -8.87 9.56
N ALA A 173 10.06 -7.61 9.69
CA ALA A 173 9.90 -6.61 8.64
C ALA A 173 10.63 -7.04 7.36
N ASP A 174 11.84 -7.56 7.50
CA ASP A 174 12.64 -8.05 6.38
C ASP A 174 11.99 -9.27 5.69
N VAL A 175 11.43 -10.20 6.46
CA VAL A 175 10.63 -11.32 5.93
C VAL A 175 9.43 -10.86 5.11
N ILE A 176 8.71 -9.83 5.57
CA ILE A 176 7.58 -9.27 4.81
C ILE A 176 8.06 -8.61 3.52
N ASN A 177 9.21 -7.91 3.56
CA ASN A 177 9.81 -7.32 2.37
C ASN A 177 10.19 -8.39 1.32
N ASP A 178 10.79 -9.51 1.75
CA ASP A 178 11.11 -10.63 0.87
C ASP A 178 9.84 -11.25 0.25
N LEU A 179 8.76 -11.38 1.03
CA LEU A 179 7.48 -11.85 0.51
C LEU A 179 6.89 -10.90 -0.53
N ILE A 180 6.97 -9.58 -0.33
CA ILE A 180 6.51 -8.58 -1.32
C ILE A 180 7.28 -8.73 -2.63
N ILE A 181 8.61 -8.90 -2.56
CA ILE A 181 9.47 -9.12 -3.73
C ILE A 181 9.10 -10.44 -4.43
N SER A 182 9.04 -11.54 -3.67
CA SER A 182 8.71 -12.87 -4.20
C SER A 182 7.33 -12.90 -4.87
N LEU A 183 6.31 -12.30 -4.26
CA LEU A 183 4.97 -12.21 -4.85
C LEU A 183 5.00 -11.43 -6.16
N ARG A 184 5.71 -10.28 -6.24
CA ARG A 184 5.85 -9.54 -7.49
C ARG A 184 6.50 -10.38 -8.59
N GLU A 185 7.56 -11.12 -8.27
CA GLU A 185 8.29 -11.95 -9.23
C GLU A 185 7.47 -13.16 -9.69
N THR A 186 6.74 -13.79 -8.76
CA THR A 186 5.98 -15.02 -9.04
C THR A 186 4.69 -14.75 -9.82
N ILE A 187 3.94 -13.70 -9.45
CA ILE A 187 2.63 -13.42 -10.04
C ILE A 187 2.60 -12.18 -10.94
N GLY A 188 3.73 -11.46 -11.07
CA GLY A 188 3.86 -10.34 -12.01
C GLY A 188 2.99 -9.12 -11.72
N VAL A 189 2.57 -8.92 -10.47
CA VAL A 189 1.65 -7.84 -10.08
C VAL A 189 2.27 -6.46 -10.17
N THR A 190 1.45 -5.47 -10.46
CA THR A 190 1.79 -4.05 -10.26
C THR A 190 1.49 -3.66 -8.83
N SER A 191 2.35 -2.90 -8.14
CA SER A 191 2.06 -2.55 -6.76
C SER A 191 2.34 -1.09 -6.41
N ILE A 192 1.57 -0.59 -5.44
CA ILE A 192 1.82 0.65 -4.73
C ILE A 192 2.01 0.29 -3.27
N THR A 193 3.15 0.65 -2.71
CA THR A 193 3.44 0.50 -1.29
C THR A 193 3.51 1.86 -0.63
N ILE A 194 2.81 2.01 0.48
CA ILE A 194 2.99 3.18 1.35
C ILE A 194 3.83 2.76 2.54
N THR A 195 4.88 3.52 2.82
CA THR A 195 5.66 3.34 4.05
C THR A 195 6.40 4.62 4.44
N HIS A 196 6.76 4.72 5.70
CA HIS A 196 7.73 5.70 6.22
C HIS A 196 9.06 5.03 6.59
N ASP A 197 9.15 3.70 6.49
CA ASP A 197 10.37 2.94 6.73
C ASP A 197 11.26 2.94 5.49
N MET A 198 12.37 3.66 5.56
CA MET A 198 13.30 3.79 4.43
C MET A 198 14.06 2.52 4.12
N ALA A 199 14.31 1.65 5.12
CA ALA A 199 14.98 0.37 4.87
C ALA A 199 14.10 -0.53 3.97
N SER A 200 12.83 -0.68 4.33
CA SER A 200 11.83 -1.37 3.50
C SER A 200 11.68 -0.71 2.13
N ALA A 201 11.54 0.63 2.08
CA ALA A 201 11.37 1.35 0.82
C ALA A 201 12.50 1.06 -0.17
N TYR A 202 13.75 1.13 0.28
CA TYR A 202 14.91 0.85 -0.58
C TYR A 202 15.00 -0.61 -1.03
N LYS A 203 14.53 -1.55 -0.19
CA LYS A 203 14.59 -2.98 -0.50
C LYS A 203 13.57 -3.40 -1.55
N ILE A 204 12.32 -2.91 -1.43
CA ILE A 204 11.21 -3.42 -2.24
C ILE A 204 10.87 -2.58 -3.47
N ALA A 205 11.35 -1.34 -3.57
CA ALA A 205 10.95 -0.42 -4.62
C ALA A 205 11.69 -0.63 -5.95
N ASP A 206 10.94 -0.55 -7.05
CA ASP A 206 11.50 -0.20 -8.36
C ASP A 206 11.60 1.33 -8.50
N HIS A 207 10.60 2.07 -7.97
CA HIS A 207 10.57 3.51 -7.90
C HIS A 207 10.10 3.96 -6.52
N ILE A 208 10.69 5.05 -6.02
CA ILE A 208 10.27 5.72 -4.78
C ILE A 208 9.73 7.10 -5.16
N ALA A 209 8.54 7.43 -4.66
CA ALA A 209 7.89 8.71 -4.84
C ALA A 209 7.70 9.40 -3.48
N MET A 210 8.22 10.63 -3.32
CA MET A 210 8.06 11.40 -2.08
C MET A 210 6.79 12.24 -2.13
N LEU A 211 5.85 11.95 -1.22
CA LEU A 211 4.63 12.75 -1.01
C LEU A 211 4.87 13.78 0.09
N TYR A 212 4.80 15.05 -0.30
CA TYR A 212 4.96 16.18 0.62
C TYR A 212 3.95 17.28 0.30
N LYS A 213 3.27 17.82 1.32
CA LYS A 213 2.23 18.87 1.20
C LYS A 213 1.23 18.61 0.07
N GLY A 214 0.76 17.34 -0.05
CA GLY A 214 -0.26 16.93 -1.03
C GLY A 214 0.24 16.72 -2.45
N LYS A 215 1.55 16.83 -2.72
CA LYS A 215 2.17 16.68 -4.04
C LYS A 215 3.25 15.61 -4.02
N ILE A 216 3.44 14.94 -5.15
CA ILE A 216 4.67 14.18 -5.37
C ILE A 216 5.75 15.18 -5.79
N ILE A 217 6.78 15.33 -4.95
CA ILE A 217 7.86 16.31 -5.17
C ILE A 217 9.08 15.72 -5.85
N GLU A 218 9.23 14.40 -5.81
CA GLU A 218 10.31 13.68 -6.49
C GLU A 218 9.90 12.23 -6.72
N VAL A 219 10.31 11.67 -7.85
CA VAL A 219 10.20 10.24 -8.19
C VAL A 219 11.52 9.78 -8.77
N GLY A 220 12.06 8.66 -8.29
CA GLY A 220 13.31 8.10 -8.79
C GLY A 220 13.50 6.65 -8.41
N THR A 221 14.56 6.03 -8.91
CA THR A 221 15.02 4.72 -8.42
C THR A 221 15.52 4.85 -6.98
N PRO A 222 15.64 3.74 -6.22
CA PRO A 222 16.24 3.77 -4.88
C PRO A 222 17.57 4.52 -4.82
N ASP A 223 18.45 4.34 -5.81
CA ASP A 223 19.77 5.00 -5.84
C ASP A 223 19.66 6.51 -6.12
N GLN A 224 18.75 6.92 -7.01
CA GLN A 224 18.48 8.34 -7.26
C GLN A 224 17.95 9.05 -6.01
N ILE A 225 17.03 8.41 -5.29
CA ILE A 225 16.48 8.97 -4.04
C ILE A 225 17.54 9.03 -2.93
N ARG A 226 18.45 8.06 -2.84
CA ARG A 226 19.58 8.11 -1.89
C ARG A 226 20.52 9.29 -2.12
N THR A 227 20.70 9.67 -3.38
CA THR A 227 21.64 10.70 -3.81
C THR A 227 20.96 12.00 -4.23
N THR A 228 19.71 12.19 -3.80
CA THR A 228 18.90 13.36 -4.15
C THR A 228 19.56 14.67 -3.70
N SER A 229 19.39 15.71 -4.51
CA SER A 229 19.75 17.10 -4.16
C SER A 229 18.54 17.88 -3.64
N ASN A 230 17.35 17.31 -3.62
CA ASN A 230 16.15 17.95 -3.07
C ASN A 230 16.24 17.99 -1.54
N PRO A 231 16.33 19.16 -0.89
CA PRO A 231 16.58 19.24 0.55
C PRO A 231 15.44 18.66 1.41
N VAL A 232 14.19 18.67 0.92
CA VAL A 232 13.05 18.08 1.60
C VAL A 232 13.16 16.55 1.58
N VAL A 233 13.48 15.98 0.42
CA VAL A 233 13.64 14.52 0.28
C VAL A 233 14.88 14.07 1.05
N GLU A 234 16.00 14.78 0.94
CA GLU A 234 17.23 14.48 1.69
C GLU A 234 16.99 14.45 3.20
N GLN A 235 16.30 15.46 3.74
CA GLN A 235 15.97 15.49 5.16
C GLN A 235 15.17 14.26 5.58
N PHE A 236 14.14 13.89 4.80
CA PHE A 236 13.29 12.77 5.11
C PHE A 236 14.03 11.43 5.07
N VAL A 237 14.77 11.17 3.99
CA VAL A 237 15.45 9.87 3.80
C VAL A 237 16.63 9.68 4.76
N ARG A 238 17.25 10.76 5.24
CA ARG A 238 18.34 10.72 6.23
C ARG A 238 17.84 10.82 7.68
N GLY A 239 16.55 11.03 7.88
CA GLY A 239 15.95 11.17 9.23
C GLY A 239 16.54 12.34 10.04
N ARG A 240 16.86 13.47 9.37
CA ARG A 240 17.44 14.63 10.04
C ARG A 240 16.37 15.43 10.78
N ALA A 241 16.65 15.79 12.03
CA ALA A 241 15.73 16.59 12.84
C ALA A 241 15.56 18.03 12.33
N HIS A 242 16.60 18.61 11.76
CA HIS A 242 16.60 19.99 11.25
C HIS A 242 16.59 20.01 9.72
N GLY A 243 15.77 20.88 9.14
CA GLY A 243 15.65 21.09 7.71
C GLY A 243 14.24 21.53 7.27
N PRO A 244 13.98 21.63 5.95
CA PRO A 244 12.78 22.28 5.41
C PRO A 244 11.44 21.71 5.93
N ILE A 245 11.40 20.42 6.28
CA ILE A 245 10.16 19.78 6.78
C ILE A 245 9.82 20.28 8.18
N THR A 246 10.81 20.39 9.06
CA THR A 246 10.64 20.74 10.47
C THR A 246 10.68 22.24 10.69
N ASP A 247 11.56 22.98 10.00
CA ASP A 247 11.71 24.42 10.19
C ASP A 247 10.47 25.21 9.75
N GLU A 248 9.68 24.64 8.82
CA GLU A 248 8.38 25.19 8.40
C GLU A 248 7.20 24.70 9.25
N SER A 249 7.40 23.76 10.19
CA SER A 249 6.30 23.25 11.04
C SER A 249 6.06 24.18 12.22
N GLU A 250 4.83 24.66 12.41
CA GLU A 250 4.45 25.49 13.56
C GLU A 250 4.73 24.80 14.92
N GLU A 251 4.65 23.47 14.99
CA GLU A 251 4.93 22.71 16.20
C GLU A 251 6.41 22.76 16.58
N PHE A 252 7.32 22.63 15.59
CA PHE A 252 8.76 22.65 15.83
C PHE A 252 9.23 24.07 16.20
N VAL A 253 8.72 25.08 15.51
CA VAL A 253 9.00 26.48 15.83
C VAL A 253 8.60 26.82 17.28
N ARG A 254 7.44 26.36 17.75
CA ARG A 254 6.99 26.52 19.14
C ARG A 254 7.84 25.76 20.15
N PHE A 255 8.43 24.62 19.77
CA PHE A 255 9.27 23.82 20.67
C PHE A 255 10.65 24.45 20.86
N VAL A 256 11.25 24.98 19.79
CA VAL A 256 12.60 25.60 19.82
C VAL A 256 12.57 27.04 20.39
N SER A 257 11.39 27.68 20.43
CA SER A 257 11.19 29.03 20.97
C SER A 257 10.88 29.06 22.48
N ARG A 258 10.93 27.92 23.16
CA ARG A 258 10.84 27.75 24.61
C ARG A 258 12.18 27.37 25.20
#